data_ddd63e6e5a5c58ea5970ee1a9902cfef
#
_entry.id   ddd63e6e5a5c58ea5970ee1a9902cfef
#
_cell.length_a   1.000
_cell.length_b   1.000
_cell.length_c   1.000
_cell.angle_alpha   90.00
_cell.angle_beta   90.00
_cell.angle_gamma   90.00
#
_symmetry.space_group_name_H-M   'P 1'
#
loop_
_entity.id
_entity.type
_entity.pdbx_description
1 polymer ?
#
loop_
_entity_poly.entity_id
_entity_poly.type
_entity_poly.pdbx_seq_one_letter_code
_entity_poly.pdbx_strand_id
1 'polypeptide(L)'
;RTTLHRLNFRDVSALVEHARAMALDGISFLAADTVTSAFGRSAAGGAHADLALAPCDVAEFAEVIEALLATHADDVQSGFILESPARLRRLPQYYAALAGLDAYPEVACNAPEVSIVIEADGTVRPCFFHAPIGSLRQAPLQRLVHEQLTAFRRTWNPDTDVICGRCVCSLRTSWRSAPWH
;
A
#
# COMPACT_ATOMS: atom_id res chain seq x y z
N ARG A 1 -7.53 -8.31 -0.75
CA ARG A 1 -6.98 -7.09 -0.11
C ARG A 1 -8.09 -6.08 0.10
N THR A 2 -8.11 -5.45 1.27
CA THR A 2 -9.06 -4.40 1.64
C THR A 2 -8.29 -3.10 1.89
N THR A 3 -8.77 -2.01 1.29
CA THR A 3 -8.27 -0.67 1.58
C THR A 3 -9.09 -0.07 2.71
N LEU A 4 -8.45 0.24 3.83
CA LEU A 4 -9.09 0.86 4.99
C LEU A 4 -9.07 2.38 4.84
N HIS A 5 -10.19 3.01 5.11
CA HIS A 5 -10.42 4.45 5.01
C HIS A 5 -11.54 4.89 5.97
N ARG A 6 -11.85 6.17 6.02
CA ARG A 6 -12.82 6.75 6.95
C ARG A 6 -14.17 6.03 7.04
N LEU A 7 -14.63 5.43 5.95
CA LEU A 7 -15.96 4.81 5.90
C LEU A 7 -15.98 3.35 6.39
N ASN A 8 -14.82 2.69 6.55
CA ASN A 8 -14.79 1.25 6.87
C ASN A 8 -13.73 0.82 7.89
N PHE A 9 -12.93 1.74 8.42
CA PHE A 9 -11.86 1.34 9.36
C PHE A 9 -12.40 0.71 10.65
N ARG A 10 -13.65 1.00 11.02
CA ARG A 10 -14.32 0.41 12.19
C ARG A 10 -14.75 -1.04 11.95
N ASP A 11 -14.89 -1.44 10.69
CA ASP A 11 -15.41 -2.75 10.31
C ASP A 11 -14.30 -3.81 10.13
N VAL A 12 -13.05 -3.51 10.51
CA VAL A 12 -11.89 -4.35 10.20
C VAL A 12 -12.03 -5.78 10.72
N SER A 13 -12.56 -6.00 11.93
CA SER A 13 -12.82 -7.34 12.47
C SER A 13 -13.92 -8.06 11.69
N ALA A 14 -15.02 -7.38 11.39
CA ALA A 14 -16.10 -7.94 10.58
C ALA A 14 -15.63 -8.32 9.16
N LEU A 15 -14.68 -7.57 8.58
CA LEU A 15 -14.06 -7.90 7.31
C LEU A 15 -13.23 -9.20 7.38
N VAL A 16 -12.52 -9.44 8.49
CA VAL A 16 -11.80 -10.71 8.74
C VAL A 16 -12.79 -11.86 8.83
N GLU A 17 -13.85 -11.71 9.63
CA GLU A 17 -14.90 -12.72 9.78
C GLU A 17 -15.59 -13.05 8.44
N HIS A 18 -15.89 -12.03 7.65
CA HIS A 18 -16.45 -12.21 6.29
C HIS A 18 -15.50 -12.98 5.37
N ALA A 19 -14.21 -12.64 5.39
CA ALA A 19 -13.20 -13.34 4.61
C ALA A 19 -13.11 -14.83 5.01
N ARG A 20 -13.24 -15.14 6.30
CA ARG A 20 -13.33 -16.50 6.81
C ARG A 20 -14.60 -17.20 6.33
N ALA A 21 -15.76 -16.55 6.45
CA ALA A 21 -17.05 -17.11 6.02
C ALA A 21 -17.08 -17.40 4.51
N MET A 22 -16.34 -16.62 3.71
CA MET A 22 -16.19 -16.85 2.27
C MET A 22 -15.13 -17.90 1.92
N ALA A 23 -14.50 -18.53 2.91
CA ALA A 23 -13.43 -19.52 2.74
C ALA A 23 -12.26 -18.99 1.88
N LEU A 24 -11.90 -17.70 2.06
CA LEU A 24 -10.72 -17.14 1.40
C LEU A 24 -9.43 -17.66 2.05
N ASP A 25 -8.34 -17.69 1.29
CA ASP A 25 -7.02 -18.13 1.77
C ASP A 25 -6.39 -17.12 2.74
N GLY A 26 -6.80 -15.86 2.70
CA GLY A 26 -6.32 -14.81 3.58
C GLY A 26 -6.87 -13.44 3.25
N ILE A 27 -6.61 -12.48 4.14
CA ILE A 27 -6.99 -11.08 3.98
C ILE A 27 -5.79 -10.18 4.23
N SER A 28 -5.69 -9.06 3.49
CA SER A 28 -4.67 -8.04 3.69
C SER A 28 -5.26 -6.64 3.71
N PHE A 29 -4.62 -5.75 4.45
CA PHE A 29 -5.07 -4.38 4.67
C PHE A 29 -4.06 -3.36 4.17
N LEU A 30 -4.55 -2.25 3.66
CA LEU A 30 -3.76 -1.11 3.21
C LEU A 30 -4.51 0.17 3.54
N ALA A 31 -3.82 1.25 3.87
CA ALA A 31 -4.44 2.56 3.96
C ALA A 31 -4.81 3.08 2.56
N ALA A 32 -5.82 3.94 2.47
CA ALA A 32 -6.15 4.59 1.21
C ALA A 32 -5.09 5.64 0.87
N ASP A 33 -4.51 5.53 -0.32
CA ASP A 33 -3.71 6.60 -0.87
C ASP A 33 -4.63 7.71 -1.41
N THR A 34 -4.54 8.89 -0.82
CA THR A 34 -5.35 10.05 -1.21
C THR A 34 -4.51 11.18 -1.83
N VAL A 35 -3.20 10.96 -1.99
CA VAL A 35 -2.25 12.03 -2.37
C VAL A 35 -1.52 11.81 -3.70
N THR A 36 -1.53 10.60 -4.25
CA THR A 36 -0.84 10.32 -5.52
C THR A 36 -1.81 10.16 -6.69
N SER A 37 -1.27 10.19 -7.91
CA SER A 37 -2.01 9.90 -9.15
C SER A 37 -2.06 8.41 -9.49
N ALA A 38 -1.74 7.53 -8.53
CA ALA A 38 -1.80 6.08 -8.72
C ALA A 38 -3.20 5.61 -9.14
N PHE A 39 -3.27 4.50 -9.84
CA PHE A 39 -4.51 3.86 -10.31
C PHE A 39 -5.35 4.75 -11.25
N GLY A 40 -4.70 5.56 -12.10
CA GLY A 40 -5.38 6.42 -13.08
C GLY A 40 -6.13 7.61 -12.46
N ARG A 41 -5.87 7.91 -11.19
CA ARG A 41 -6.49 9.08 -10.53
C ARG A 41 -5.89 10.37 -11.05
N SER A 42 -6.74 11.39 -11.22
CA SER A 42 -6.27 12.73 -11.50
C SER A 42 -5.55 13.31 -10.27
N ALA A 43 -4.32 13.79 -10.47
CA ALA A 43 -3.59 14.52 -9.43
C ALA A 43 -4.25 15.87 -9.06
N ALA A 44 -5.23 16.32 -9.84
CA ALA A 44 -6.02 17.52 -9.59
C ALA A 44 -7.05 17.28 -8.47
N GLY A 45 -6.57 16.93 -7.34
CA GLY A 45 -7.12 17.04 -6.01
C GLY A 45 -8.62 16.86 -5.78
N GLY A 46 -8.97 16.20 -4.73
CA GLY A 46 -10.25 16.34 -4.06
C GLY A 46 -11.21 15.15 -4.13
N ALA A 47 -11.24 14.38 -5.19
CA ALA A 47 -12.25 13.30 -5.34
C ALA A 47 -12.16 12.18 -4.27
N HIS A 48 -11.07 12.12 -3.50
CA HIS A 48 -10.85 11.09 -2.49
C HIS A 48 -10.32 11.63 -1.15
N ALA A 49 -10.25 12.95 -0.99
CA ALA A 49 -9.83 13.57 0.28
C ALA A 49 -10.80 13.22 1.42
N ASP A 50 -12.06 12.97 1.09
CA ASP A 50 -13.12 12.51 1.99
C ASP A 50 -12.94 11.06 2.47
N LEU A 51 -12.04 10.28 1.85
CA LEU A 51 -11.66 8.94 2.30
C LEU A 51 -10.55 8.96 3.35
N ALA A 52 -9.80 10.04 3.48
CA ALA A 52 -8.83 10.18 4.56
C ALA A 52 -9.57 10.21 5.92
N LEU A 53 -8.93 9.65 6.95
CA LEU A 53 -9.44 9.77 8.30
C LEU A 53 -9.39 11.24 8.75
N ALA A 54 -10.42 11.68 9.45
CA ALA A 54 -10.34 12.94 10.17
C ALA A 54 -9.36 12.82 11.35
N PRO A 55 -8.73 13.93 11.78
CA PRO A 55 -7.79 13.90 12.92
C PRO A 55 -8.38 13.24 14.18
N CYS A 56 -9.66 13.45 14.46
CA CYS A 56 -10.36 12.84 15.59
C CYS A 56 -10.54 11.32 15.48
N ASP A 57 -10.57 10.76 14.25
CA ASP A 57 -10.75 9.32 14.02
C ASP A 57 -9.42 8.54 14.12
N VAL A 58 -8.27 9.22 14.11
CA VAL A 58 -6.95 8.55 14.08
C VAL A 58 -6.69 7.76 15.36
N ALA A 59 -7.01 8.34 16.53
CA ALA A 59 -6.86 7.66 17.82
C ALA A 59 -7.77 6.44 17.91
N GLU A 60 -9.04 6.57 17.52
CA GLU A 60 -10.00 5.47 17.47
C GLU A 60 -9.50 4.35 16.52
N PHE A 61 -8.93 4.72 15.37
CA PHE A 61 -8.39 3.70 14.45
C PHE A 61 -7.21 2.93 15.05
N ALA A 62 -6.36 3.59 15.84
CA ALA A 62 -5.30 2.90 16.57
C ALA A 62 -5.87 1.89 17.58
N GLU A 63 -6.91 2.26 18.33
CA GLU A 63 -7.63 1.37 19.25
C GLU A 63 -8.28 0.18 18.51
N VAL A 64 -8.89 0.43 17.35
CA VAL A 64 -9.48 -0.62 16.50
C VAL A 64 -8.41 -1.62 16.03
N ILE A 65 -7.21 -1.16 15.67
CA ILE A 65 -6.11 -2.05 15.28
C ILE A 65 -5.61 -2.88 16.48
N GLU A 66 -5.49 -2.29 17.68
CA GLU A 66 -5.10 -3.07 18.86
C GLU A 66 -6.18 -4.09 19.25
N ALA A 67 -7.46 -3.73 19.14
CA ALA A 67 -8.56 -4.66 19.35
C ALA A 67 -8.54 -5.82 18.33
N LEU A 68 -8.28 -5.51 17.04
CA LEU A 68 -8.09 -6.53 15.99
C LEU A 68 -6.97 -7.50 16.37
N LEU A 69 -5.81 -6.97 16.77
CA LEU A 69 -4.64 -7.78 17.14
C LEU A 69 -4.91 -8.69 18.35
N ALA A 70 -5.73 -8.23 19.31
CA ALA A 70 -6.13 -9.03 20.45
C ALA A 70 -7.17 -10.11 20.08
N THR A 71 -8.17 -9.75 19.29
CA THR A 71 -9.30 -10.63 18.97
C THR A 71 -8.93 -11.67 17.90
N HIS A 72 -8.07 -11.31 16.94
CA HIS A 72 -7.65 -12.13 15.80
C HIS A 72 -6.18 -12.54 15.88
N ALA A 73 -5.65 -12.75 17.09
CA ALA A 73 -4.25 -13.14 17.30
C ALA A 73 -3.87 -14.42 16.52
N ASP A 74 -4.75 -15.41 16.53
CA ASP A 74 -4.55 -16.68 15.80
C ASP A 74 -4.57 -16.47 14.28
N ASP A 75 -5.40 -15.54 13.77
CA ASP A 75 -5.45 -15.20 12.36
C ASP A 75 -4.16 -14.52 11.88
N VAL A 76 -3.57 -13.70 12.74
CA VAL A 76 -2.25 -13.08 12.48
C VAL A 76 -1.15 -14.13 12.55
N GLN A 77 -1.17 -14.99 13.54
CA GLN A 77 -0.16 -16.04 13.73
C GLN A 77 -0.19 -17.08 12.62
N SER A 78 -1.37 -17.49 12.18
CA SER A 78 -1.54 -18.46 11.07
C SER A 78 -1.21 -17.83 9.69
N GLY A 79 -1.10 -16.51 9.59
CA GLY A 79 -0.90 -15.80 8.34
C GLY A 79 -2.19 -15.64 7.52
N PHE A 80 -3.36 -15.88 8.09
CA PHE A 80 -4.64 -15.55 7.45
C PHE A 80 -4.80 -14.05 7.29
N ILE A 81 -4.45 -13.25 8.32
CA ILE A 81 -4.17 -11.82 8.16
C ILE A 81 -2.71 -11.70 7.72
N LEU A 82 -2.50 -11.19 6.51
CA LEU A 82 -1.17 -11.22 5.86
C LEU A 82 -0.18 -10.21 6.43
N GLU A 83 -0.66 -9.17 7.10
CA GLU A 83 0.18 -8.16 7.73
C GLU A 83 0.64 -8.61 9.13
N SER A 84 1.93 -8.37 9.42
CA SER A 84 2.43 -8.47 10.79
C SER A 84 1.80 -7.39 11.69
N PRO A 85 1.80 -7.58 13.03
CA PRO A 85 1.32 -6.56 13.98
C PRO A 85 1.94 -5.17 13.76
N ALA A 86 3.25 -5.14 13.48
CA ALA A 86 3.96 -3.89 13.20
C ALA A 86 3.42 -3.20 11.93
N ARG A 87 3.07 -3.97 10.90
CA ARG A 87 2.49 -3.42 9.66
C ARG A 87 1.06 -2.93 9.85
N LEU A 88 0.25 -3.61 10.64
CA LEU A 88 -1.10 -3.15 10.98
C LEU A 88 -1.07 -1.82 11.73
N ARG A 89 -0.16 -1.68 12.72
CA ARG A 89 0.03 -0.42 13.47
C ARG A 89 0.50 0.75 12.61
N ARG A 90 1.12 0.48 11.47
CA ARG A 90 1.48 1.55 10.51
C ARG A 90 0.26 2.22 9.85
N LEU A 91 -0.89 1.56 9.79
CA LEU A 91 -2.07 2.11 9.15
C LEU A 91 -2.58 3.38 9.85
N PRO A 92 -2.86 3.37 11.16
CA PRO A 92 -3.21 4.60 11.87
C PRO A 92 -2.06 5.62 11.89
N GLN A 93 -0.78 5.21 11.98
CA GLN A 93 0.37 6.12 11.90
C GLN A 93 0.43 6.87 10.55
N TYR A 94 0.15 6.18 9.44
CA TYR A 94 0.06 6.83 8.13
C TYR A 94 -1.01 7.93 8.11
N TYR A 95 -2.19 7.67 8.66
CA TYR A 95 -3.26 8.68 8.73
C TYR A 95 -2.94 9.81 9.70
N ALA A 96 -2.24 9.53 10.80
CA ALA A 96 -1.74 10.57 11.70
C ALA A 96 -0.80 11.53 10.95
N ALA A 97 0.14 10.96 10.18
CA ALA A 97 1.08 11.75 9.37
C ALA A 97 0.37 12.54 8.27
N LEU A 98 -0.62 11.94 7.60
CA LEU A 98 -1.43 12.60 6.58
C LEU A 98 -2.22 13.78 7.14
N ALA A 99 -2.68 13.66 8.40
CA ALA A 99 -3.36 14.73 9.15
C ALA A 99 -2.40 15.78 9.76
N GLY A 100 -1.08 15.61 9.61
CA GLY A 100 -0.08 16.51 10.19
C GLY A 100 0.10 16.35 11.71
N LEU A 101 -0.35 15.23 12.29
CA LEU A 101 -0.26 14.94 13.72
C LEU A 101 1.03 14.24 14.11
N ASP A 102 1.69 13.57 13.14
CA ASP A 102 2.90 12.79 13.37
C ASP A 102 3.77 12.75 12.11
N ALA A 103 4.99 12.21 12.21
CA ALA A 103 5.84 11.91 11.07
C ALA A 103 5.33 10.65 10.33
N TYR A 104 5.61 10.58 9.01
CA TYR A 104 5.32 9.36 8.26
C TYR A 104 6.13 8.18 8.80
N PRO A 105 5.49 6.99 8.90
CA PRO A 105 6.20 5.80 9.36
C PRO A 105 7.27 5.39 8.35
N GLU A 106 8.39 4.90 8.85
CA GLU A 106 9.50 4.42 8.01
C GLU A 106 9.02 3.39 6.97
N VAL A 107 9.48 3.55 5.73
CA VAL A 107 9.09 2.69 4.60
C VAL A 107 10.24 1.76 4.22
N ALA A 108 10.11 0.48 4.50
CA ALA A 108 11.01 -0.56 3.96
C ALA A 108 10.39 -1.13 2.68
N CYS A 109 10.88 -0.68 1.52
CA CYS A 109 10.31 -1.08 0.23
C CYS A 109 11.42 -1.31 -0.81
N ASN A 110 11.26 -2.37 -1.62
CA ASN A 110 12.09 -2.62 -2.79
C ASN A 110 11.25 -2.92 -4.05
N ALA A 111 9.99 -2.47 -4.06
CA ALA A 111 9.08 -2.75 -5.19
C ALA A 111 9.67 -2.37 -6.56
N PRO A 112 10.29 -1.20 -6.77
CA PRO A 112 10.88 -0.87 -8.06
C PRO A 112 12.05 -1.77 -8.50
N GLU A 113 12.70 -2.45 -7.55
CA GLU A 113 13.80 -3.39 -7.86
C GLU A 113 13.29 -4.75 -8.33
N VAL A 114 12.17 -5.20 -7.78
CA VAL A 114 11.67 -6.58 -7.93
C VAL A 114 10.39 -6.69 -8.73
N SER A 115 9.75 -5.57 -9.07
CA SER A 115 8.47 -5.55 -9.76
C SER A 115 8.37 -4.45 -10.81
N ILE A 116 7.31 -4.49 -11.58
CA ILE A 116 6.86 -3.48 -12.53
C ILE A 116 5.33 -3.50 -12.53
N VAL A 117 4.72 -2.37 -12.74
CA VAL A 117 3.26 -2.24 -12.85
C VAL A 117 2.88 -1.93 -14.28
N ILE A 118 1.92 -2.66 -14.81
CA ILE A 118 1.29 -2.41 -16.11
C ILE A 118 -0.19 -2.11 -15.84
N GLU A 119 -0.61 -0.88 -16.16
CA GLU A 119 -2.01 -0.46 -16.02
C GLU A 119 -2.86 -0.98 -17.20
N ALA A 120 -4.17 -0.95 -17.05
CA ALA A 120 -5.11 -1.49 -18.05
C ALA A 120 -5.02 -0.79 -19.43
N ASP A 121 -4.58 0.47 -19.47
CA ASP A 121 -4.36 1.23 -20.69
C ASP A 121 -3.00 0.96 -21.35
N GLY A 122 -2.17 0.12 -20.73
CA GLY A 122 -0.81 -0.21 -21.17
C GLY A 122 0.27 0.73 -20.61
N THR A 123 -0.07 1.66 -19.72
CA THR A 123 0.90 2.49 -19.01
C THR A 123 1.79 1.63 -18.13
N VAL A 124 3.10 1.88 -18.15
CA VAL A 124 4.11 1.12 -17.40
C VAL A 124 4.75 2.01 -16.35
N ARG A 125 4.80 1.51 -15.09
CA ARG A 125 5.38 2.23 -13.95
C ARG A 125 6.38 1.36 -13.19
N PRO A 126 7.40 1.96 -12.52
CA PRO A 126 8.34 1.21 -11.68
C PRO A 126 7.68 0.64 -10.42
N CYS A 127 6.65 1.32 -9.90
CA CYS A 127 5.71 0.86 -8.88
C CYS A 127 4.39 1.64 -9.03
N PHE A 128 3.37 1.32 -8.24
CA PHE A 128 2.04 1.97 -8.33
C PHE A 128 2.08 3.50 -8.18
N PHE A 129 3.00 4.03 -7.39
CA PHE A 129 2.97 5.42 -6.94
C PHE A 129 3.90 6.35 -7.72
N HIS A 130 4.92 5.82 -8.39
CA HIS A 130 5.83 6.59 -9.22
C HIS A 130 5.23 6.95 -10.59
N ALA A 131 5.77 7.99 -11.20
CA ALA A 131 5.39 8.41 -12.54
C ALA A 131 5.61 7.29 -13.57
N PRO A 132 4.81 7.26 -14.66
CA PRO A 132 5.01 6.32 -15.76
C PRO A 132 6.43 6.40 -16.34
N ILE A 133 6.99 5.25 -16.68
CA ILE A 133 8.25 5.13 -17.44
C ILE A 133 8.01 4.89 -18.92
N GLY A 134 6.77 4.72 -19.35
CA GLY A 134 6.38 4.53 -20.74
C GLY A 134 5.06 3.80 -20.89
N SER A 135 4.76 3.34 -22.11
CA SER A 135 3.55 2.61 -22.43
C SER A 135 3.83 1.46 -23.42
N LEU A 136 3.15 0.34 -23.23
CA LEU A 136 3.17 -0.80 -24.16
C LEU A 136 2.58 -0.47 -25.54
N ARG A 137 1.84 0.64 -25.65
CA ARG A 137 1.34 1.14 -26.94
C ARG A 137 2.45 1.83 -27.77
N GLN A 138 3.55 2.22 -27.12
CA GLN A 138 4.64 2.99 -27.74
C GLN A 138 5.92 2.19 -27.89
N ALA A 139 6.16 1.23 -26.99
CA ALA A 139 7.37 0.42 -26.98
C ALA A 139 7.12 -0.97 -26.37
N PRO A 140 7.83 -2.02 -26.81
CA PRO A 140 7.74 -3.34 -26.21
C PRO A 140 8.25 -3.33 -24.77
N LEU A 141 7.66 -4.18 -23.90
CA LEU A 141 7.99 -4.27 -22.47
C LEU A 141 9.49 -4.47 -22.23
N GLN A 142 10.12 -5.32 -23.04
CA GLN A 142 11.56 -5.59 -22.93
C GLN A 142 12.39 -4.29 -23.03
N ARG A 143 12.07 -3.42 -23.97
CA ARG A 143 12.75 -2.12 -24.13
C ARG A 143 12.50 -1.21 -22.93
N LEU A 144 11.26 -1.11 -22.45
CA LEU A 144 10.91 -0.30 -21.29
C LEU A 144 11.65 -0.77 -20.02
N VAL A 145 11.79 -2.08 -19.83
CA VAL A 145 12.52 -2.66 -18.69
C VAL A 145 14.03 -2.39 -18.82
N HIS A 146 14.63 -2.65 -19.98
CA HIS A 146 16.08 -2.51 -20.15
C HIS A 146 16.56 -1.06 -20.18
N GLU A 147 15.79 -0.15 -20.74
CA GLU A 147 16.18 1.25 -20.88
C GLU A 147 15.57 2.09 -19.73
N GLN A 148 14.25 2.20 -19.67
CA GLN A 148 13.58 3.16 -18.81
C GLN A 148 13.59 2.76 -17.34
N LEU A 149 13.25 1.49 -17.02
CA LEU A 149 13.26 1.02 -15.65
C LEU A 149 14.70 0.98 -15.10
N THR A 150 15.65 0.59 -15.93
CA THR A 150 17.09 0.60 -15.53
C THR A 150 17.57 2.02 -15.26
N ALA A 151 17.20 3.00 -16.10
CA ALA A 151 17.52 4.42 -15.86
C ALA A 151 16.89 4.92 -14.54
N PHE A 152 15.61 4.61 -14.30
CA PHE A 152 14.94 4.92 -13.05
C PHE A 152 15.68 4.33 -11.84
N ARG A 153 16.00 3.02 -11.86
CA ARG A 153 16.67 2.32 -10.76
C ARG A 153 18.06 2.88 -10.42
N ARG A 154 18.78 3.45 -11.39
CA ARG A 154 20.09 4.06 -11.15
C ARG A 154 20.02 5.33 -10.31
N THR A 155 18.94 6.06 -10.37
CA THR A 155 18.76 7.35 -9.66
C THR A 155 17.83 7.25 -8.47
N TRP A 156 17.05 6.17 -8.39
CA TRP A 156 16.09 5.98 -7.32
C TRP A 156 16.78 5.59 -6.01
N ASN A 157 16.42 6.30 -4.95
CA ASN A 157 16.85 5.99 -3.58
C ASN A 157 15.61 6.11 -2.66
N PRO A 158 15.11 5.01 -2.07
CA PRO A 158 13.91 5.02 -1.24
C PRO A 158 14.01 5.93 -0.02
N ASP A 159 15.22 6.14 0.52
CA ASP A 159 15.43 6.92 1.75
C ASP A 159 15.30 8.43 1.51
N THR A 160 15.50 8.87 0.27
CA THR A 160 15.44 10.30 -0.10
C THR A 160 14.29 10.63 -1.05
N ASP A 161 13.61 9.62 -1.55
CA ASP A 161 12.49 9.80 -2.48
C ASP A 161 11.23 10.25 -1.73
N VAL A 162 10.67 11.38 -2.17
CA VAL A 162 9.50 12.02 -1.52
C VAL A 162 8.25 11.13 -1.60
N ILE A 163 8.08 10.38 -2.70
CA ILE A 163 6.94 9.46 -2.86
C ILE A 163 7.11 8.28 -1.91
N CYS A 164 8.31 7.71 -1.85
CA CYS A 164 8.61 6.60 -0.93
C CYS A 164 8.43 7.01 0.53
N GLY A 165 8.93 8.17 0.94
CA GLY A 165 8.83 8.67 2.31
C GLY A 165 7.38 8.91 2.79
N ARG A 166 6.41 8.99 1.88
CA ARG A 166 4.97 9.16 2.19
C ARG A 166 4.12 7.98 1.72
N CYS A 167 4.74 6.84 1.42
CA CYS A 167 4.05 5.73 0.78
C CYS A 167 3.18 4.95 1.78
N VAL A 168 1.93 4.69 1.40
CA VAL A 168 1.00 3.81 2.14
C VAL A 168 1.49 2.36 2.14
N CYS A 169 2.22 1.96 1.09
CA CYS A 169 2.72 0.61 0.90
C CYS A 169 4.15 0.49 1.39
N SER A 170 4.42 -0.52 2.21
CA SER A 170 5.77 -0.90 2.62
C SER A 170 5.97 -2.35 2.21
N LEU A 171 6.40 -2.56 0.96
CA LEU A 171 6.58 -3.87 0.38
C LEU A 171 8.05 -4.20 0.25
N ARG A 172 8.54 -5.12 1.09
CA ARG A 172 9.87 -5.70 0.92
C ARG A 172 9.72 -7.19 0.61
N THR A 173 10.07 -7.55 -0.61
CA THR A 173 10.02 -8.93 -1.08
C THR A 173 11.44 -9.46 -1.25
N SER A 174 11.70 -10.69 -0.80
CA SER A 174 12.91 -11.43 -1.10
C SER A 174 12.61 -12.51 -2.14
N TRP A 175 13.61 -12.89 -2.94
CA TRP A 175 13.48 -14.00 -3.90
C TRP A 175 13.10 -15.34 -3.21
N ARG A 176 13.40 -15.47 -1.91
CA ARG A 176 13.08 -16.68 -1.12
C ARG A 176 11.64 -16.70 -0.59
N SER A 177 10.95 -15.58 -0.61
CA SER A 177 9.54 -15.44 -0.18
C SER A 177 8.58 -15.20 -1.34
N ALA A 178 9.04 -15.36 -2.57
CA ALA A 178 8.16 -15.27 -3.73
C ALA A 178 7.21 -16.50 -3.75
N PRO A 179 5.90 -16.30 -3.84
CA PRO A 179 4.90 -17.38 -3.77
C PRO A 179 4.87 -18.31 -5.00
N TRP A 180 5.88 -18.22 -5.87
CA TRP A 180 5.95 -18.95 -7.14
C TRP A 180 6.94 -20.11 -7.13
N HIS A 181 7.31 -20.65 -5.95
CA HIS A 181 8.12 -21.88 -5.80
C HIS A 181 7.30 -22.97 -5.17
#